data_92b64533b179d1647892ae9c5a04b6cb
#
_entry.id   92b64533b179d1647892ae9c5a04b6cb
#
_cell.length_a   1.000
_cell.length_b   1.000
_cell.length_c   1.000
_cell.angle_alpha   90.00
_cell.angle_beta   90.00
_cell.angle_gamma   90.00
#
_symmetry.space_group_name_H-M   'P 1'
#
loop_
_entity.id
_entity.type
_entity.pdbx_description
1 polymer ?
#
loop_
_entity_poly.entity_id
_entity_poly.type
_entity_poly.pdbx_seq_one_letter_code
_entity_poly.pdbx_strand_id
1 'polypeptide(L)'
;GGEQVNAGETIDDVAKEGCLCHNGAADNSVQIILDDVPYAWEAGQVYEMKLQIIGGPAAASPWTAGFSMRVSDGVLSGENLQNWEEDPTTLTQTEAAAGVGDRMWIISWQAPAADAGVVDFWITGNSVNGDQGPGPEDKWNQLIFALQEGDEKTTAMGTRTLFAGDGNVSPPEPEKTGVDLKHMGAEFRAHVLGLLGFGAVLAVVLFAGLMLRYSFSSSYQGRSNQLRLRYKIRRRGDQ
;
A
#
# COMPACT_ATOMS: atom_id res chain seq x y z
N GLY A 1 3.54 24.85 2.39
CA GLY A 1 4.26 25.63 3.25
C GLY A 1 5.42 26.37 2.63
N GLY A 2 5.65 27.52 2.72
CA GLY A 2 6.74 28.41 2.39
C GLY A 2 6.97 29.35 3.55
N GLU A 3 7.06 30.61 3.27
CA GLU A 3 7.17 31.64 4.26
C GLU A 3 5.88 31.71 5.10
N GLN A 4 6.00 31.71 6.41
CA GLN A 4 4.89 31.95 7.34
C GLN A 4 5.24 33.08 8.30
N VAL A 5 4.29 33.98 8.52
CA VAL A 5 4.43 35.06 9.52
C VAL A 5 3.63 34.66 10.75
N ASN A 6 4.31 34.42 11.85
CA ASN A 6 3.68 34.14 13.14
C ASN A 6 4.10 35.21 14.16
N ALA A 7 3.14 35.96 14.71
CA ALA A 7 3.36 36.96 15.78
C ALA A 7 4.50 37.97 15.50
N GLY A 8 4.79 38.28 14.22
CA GLY A 8 5.84 39.19 13.81
C GLY A 8 7.20 38.56 13.53
N GLU A 9 7.30 37.26 13.61
CA GLU A 9 8.45 36.49 13.14
C GLU A 9 8.13 35.85 11.78
N THR A 10 9.07 35.90 10.86
CA THR A 10 8.97 35.27 9.53
C THR A 10 9.68 33.94 9.59
N ILE A 11 8.96 32.85 9.30
CA ILE A 11 9.57 31.54 9.10
C ILE A 11 9.89 31.43 7.61
N ASP A 12 11.15 31.60 7.25
CA ASP A 12 11.59 31.65 5.86
C ASP A 12 11.57 30.29 5.18
N ASP A 13 11.63 29.18 5.93
CA ASP A 13 11.72 27.85 5.35
C ASP A 13 11.08 26.77 6.25
N VAL A 14 9.79 26.53 6.05
CA VAL A 14 9.05 25.52 6.80
C VAL A 14 9.63 24.11 6.63
N ALA A 15 10.23 23.79 5.49
CA ALA A 15 10.85 22.49 5.28
C ALA A 15 12.06 22.26 6.20
N LYS A 16 12.81 23.33 6.52
CA LYS A 16 13.99 23.26 7.38
C LYS A 16 13.68 23.54 8.85
N GLU A 17 12.78 24.48 9.11
CA GLU A 17 12.49 24.97 10.46
C GLU A 17 11.33 24.23 11.15
N GLY A 18 10.41 23.64 10.36
CA GLY A 18 9.26 22.92 10.87
C GLY A 18 7.96 23.73 10.86
N CYS A 19 6.86 23.08 11.20
CA CYS A 19 5.52 23.67 11.28
C CYS A 19 5.28 24.39 12.62
N LEU A 20 6.14 25.33 12.98
CA LEU A 20 6.19 25.98 14.31
C LEU A 20 4.91 26.73 14.67
N CYS A 21 4.07 27.13 13.69
CA CYS A 21 2.77 27.74 13.97
C CYS A 21 1.75 26.74 14.56
N HIS A 22 1.87 25.45 14.26
CA HIS A 22 0.99 24.41 14.78
C HIS A 22 1.44 23.91 16.16
N ASN A 23 2.76 23.66 16.30
CA ASN A 23 3.35 23.25 17.57
C ASN A 23 4.82 23.69 17.59
N GLY A 24 5.30 24.18 18.73
CA GLY A 24 6.67 24.70 18.88
C GLY A 24 7.78 23.64 18.80
N ALA A 25 7.46 22.37 18.70
CA ALA A 25 8.42 21.27 18.60
C ALA A 25 7.89 20.11 17.76
N ALA A 26 8.81 19.39 17.13
CA ALA A 26 8.50 18.14 16.44
C ALA A 26 7.98 17.08 17.43
N ASP A 27 7.03 16.27 16.97
CA ASP A 27 6.42 15.19 17.76
C ASP A 27 6.64 13.84 17.03
N ASN A 28 7.36 12.94 17.67
CA ASN A 28 7.70 11.63 17.13
C ASN A 28 6.49 10.70 16.94
N SER A 29 5.31 11.06 17.45
CA SER A 29 4.06 10.33 17.14
C SER A 29 3.57 10.57 15.71
N VAL A 30 4.05 11.61 15.03
CA VAL A 30 3.89 11.81 13.60
C VAL A 30 5.05 11.16 12.87
N GLN A 31 4.75 10.27 11.97
CA GLN A 31 5.74 9.53 11.23
C GLN A 31 5.72 9.99 9.78
N ILE A 32 6.89 10.28 9.26
CA ILE A 32 7.13 10.58 7.86
C ILE A 32 7.82 9.38 7.25
N ILE A 33 7.21 8.79 6.23
CA ILE A 33 7.76 7.67 5.48
C ILE A 33 8.01 8.14 4.07
N LEU A 34 9.21 7.92 3.57
CA LEU A 34 9.60 8.19 2.18
C LEU A 34 10.11 6.89 1.57
N ASP A 35 9.29 6.29 0.71
CA ASP A 35 9.60 5.09 -0.04
C ASP A 35 10.29 5.43 -1.36
N ASP A 36 10.96 4.43 -1.93
CA ASP A 36 11.62 4.47 -3.24
C ASP A 36 12.78 5.46 -3.34
N VAL A 37 13.40 5.80 -2.21
CA VAL A 37 14.58 6.68 -2.17
C VAL A 37 15.81 5.93 -2.73
N PRO A 38 16.51 6.44 -3.75
CA PRO A 38 17.71 5.80 -4.25
C PRO A 38 18.85 5.84 -3.22
N TYR A 39 19.78 4.92 -3.30
CA TYR A 39 21.01 4.96 -2.47
C TYR A 39 21.96 6.06 -2.89
N ALA A 40 21.97 6.40 -4.17
CA ALA A 40 22.77 7.46 -4.77
C ALA A 40 22.02 7.96 -6.01
N TRP A 41 22.38 9.15 -6.51
CA TRP A 41 21.74 9.75 -7.66
C TRP A 41 22.67 9.81 -8.89
N GLU A 42 22.08 9.77 -10.08
CA GLU A 42 22.76 9.99 -11.37
C GLU A 42 22.31 11.33 -11.97
N ALA A 43 23.26 12.01 -12.63
CA ALA A 43 23.01 13.31 -13.21
C ALA A 43 21.81 13.34 -14.16
N GLY A 44 20.86 14.23 -13.91
CA GLY A 44 19.66 14.45 -14.72
C GLY A 44 18.62 13.34 -14.66
N GLN A 45 18.85 12.27 -13.89
CA GLN A 45 17.89 11.19 -13.69
C GLN A 45 16.68 11.68 -12.88
N VAL A 46 15.49 11.17 -13.23
CA VAL A 46 14.26 11.42 -12.48
C VAL A 46 13.97 10.23 -11.57
N TYR A 47 13.72 10.54 -10.30
CA TYR A 47 13.35 9.56 -9.26
C TYR A 47 11.93 9.86 -8.79
N GLU A 48 11.08 8.85 -8.81
CA GLU A 48 9.75 8.92 -8.19
C GLU A 48 9.83 8.33 -6.79
N MET A 49 9.40 9.11 -5.80
CA MET A 49 9.40 8.75 -4.38
C MET A 49 7.98 8.89 -3.84
N LYS A 50 7.61 8.03 -2.91
CA LYS A 50 6.29 8.06 -2.28
C LYS A 50 6.42 8.57 -0.84
N LEU A 51 5.84 9.75 -0.59
CA LEU A 51 5.77 10.36 0.74
C LEU A 51 4.45 9.98 1.41
N GLN A 52 4.51 9.53 2.66
CA GLN A 52 3.33 9.25 3.48
C GLN A 52 3.51 9.84 4.89
N ILE A 53 2.44 10.39 5.46
CA ILE A 53 2.38 10.91 6.82
C ILE A 53 1.39 10.10 7.65
N ILE A 54 1.86 9.49 8.73
CA ILE A 54 1.05 8.63 9.62
C ILE A 54 1.06 9.18 11.03
N GLY A 55 -0.01 8.94 11.78
CA GLY A 55 -0.13 9.37 13.18
C GLY A 55 -0.72 10.77 13.34
N GLY A 56 -0.50 11.36 14.50
CA GLY A 56 -1.10 12.64 14.89
C GLY A 56 -2.53 12.51 15.39
N PRO A 57 -3.29 13.62 15.45
CA PRO A 57 -4.62 13.65 16.01
C PRO A 57 -5.64 12.90 15.14
N ALA A 58 -6.77 12.54 15.75
CA ALA A 58 -7.91 12.01 15.02
C ALA A 58 -8.49 13.07 14.08
N ALA A 59 -8.76 12.67 12.84
CA ALA A 59 -9.28 13.57 11.82
C ALA A 59 -10.73 13.98 12.08
N ALA A 60 -10.99 15.28 12.14
CA ALA A 60 -12.34 15.85 12.20
C ALA A 60 -12.84 16.32 10.82
N SER A 61 -11.97 16.39 9.82
CA SER A 61 -12.29 16.81 8.46
C SER A 61 -11.38 16.06 7.45
N PRO A 62 -11.62 16.17 6.13
CA PRO A 62 -10.78 15.56 5.13
C PRO A 62 -9.37 16.18 5.04
N TRP A 63 -9.18 17.40 5.51
CA TRP A 63 -7.87 18.10 5.44
C TRP A 63 -7.07 17.83 6.70
N THR A 64 -6.32 16.75 6.70
CA THR A 64 -5.70 16.22 7.93
C THR A 64 -4.20 16.08 7.86
N ALA A 65 -3.59 16.36 6.72
CA ALA A 65 -2.14 16.37 6.59
C ALA A 65 -1.66 17.28 5.47
N GLY A 66 -0.41 17.67 5.59
CA GLY A 66 0.29 18.44 4.59
C GLY A 66 1.79 18.27 4.78
N PHE A 67 2.57 18.72 3.80
CA PHE A 67 4.03 18.70 3.89
C PHE A 67 4.66 19.92 3.25
N SER A 68 5.88 20.20 3.64
CA SER A 68 6.79 21.09 2.95
C SER A 68 8.10 20.35 2.73
N MET A 69 8.57 20.32 1.50
CA MET A 69 9.81 19.69 1.10
C MET A 69 10.72 20.69 0.40
N ARG A 70 12.01 20.60 0.66
CA ARG A 70 13.06 21.34 -0.01
C ARG A 70 14.25 20.45 -0.29
N VAL A 71 14.90 20.67 -1.40
CA VAL A 71 16.20 20.09 -1.73
C VAL A 71 17.24 21.17 -1.96
N SER A 72 18.52 20.85 -1.72
CA SER A 72 19.59 21.81 -1.97
C SER A 72 19.88 22.00 -3.46
N ASP A 73 19.53 21.04 -4.31
CA ASP A 73 19.71 21.08 -5.76
C ASP A 73 18.78 20.10 -6.50
N GLY A 74 18.55 20.35 -7.79
CA GLY A 74 17.62 19.59 -8.62
C GLY A 74 16.24 20.22 -8.69
N VAL A 75 15.27 19.50 -9.27
CA VAL A 75 13.91 19.99 -9.51
C VAL A 75 12.89 19.05 -8.90
N LEU A 76 12.05 19.57 -8.03
CA LEU A 76 10.92 18.87 -7.43
C LEU A 76 9.64 19.14 -8.21
N SER A 77 8.83 18.10 -8.41
CA SER A 77 7.51 18.19 -9.05
C SER A 77 6.60 17.05 -8.58
N GLY A 78 5.32 17.10 -8.93
CA GLY A 78 4.36 16.04 -8.66
C GLY A 78 2.94 16.41 -9.06
N GLU A 79 2.08 15.41 -9.21
CA GLU A 79 0.67 15.64 -9.53
C GLU A 79 -0.05 16.26 -8.33
N ASN A 80 -0.80 17.34 -8.55
CA ASN A 80 -1.49 18.12 -7.51
C ASN A 80 -0.54 18.69 -6.44
N LEU A 81 0.73 18.87 -6.77
CA LEU A 81 1.73 19.52 -5.95
C LEU A 81 2.16 20.86 -6.61
N GLN A 82 2.74 21.73 -5.83
CA GLN A 82 3.18 23.05 -6.29
C GLN A 82 4.50 23.44 -5.65
N ASN A 83 5.32 24.17 -6.42
CA ASN A 83 6.52 24.80 -5.93
C ASN A 83 6.15 26.08 -5.18
N TRP A 84 6.83 26.35 -4.08
CA TRP A 84 6.66 27.59 -3.34
C TRP A 84 7.40 28.73 -4.08
N GLU A 85 6.73 29.84 -4.33
CA GLU A 85 7.28 31.02 -5.04
C GLU A 85 7.97 30.69 -6.37
N GLU A 86 7.49 29.66 -7.07
CA GLU A 86 8.11 29.18 -8.31
C GLU A 86 9.56 28.65 -8.15
N ASP A 87 10.01 28.43 -6.91
CA ASP A 87 11.31 27.82 -6.61
C ASP A 87 11.26 26.31 -6.86
N PRO A 88 11.93 25.81 -7.92
CA PRO A 88 11.86 24.39 -8.29
C PRO A 88 12.49 23.45 -7.27
N THR A 89 13.24 23.97 -6.30
CA THR A 89 13.83 23.19 -5.21
C THR A 89 12.87 22.96 -4.05
N THR A 90 11.65 23.50 -4.12
CA THR A 90 10.62 23.39 -3.09
C THR A 90 9.39 22.65 -3.60
N LEU A 91 8.67 21.99 -2.72
CA LEU A 91 7.42 21.30 -3.06
C LEU A 91 6.48 21.26 -1.86
N THR A 92 5.19 21.48 -2.12
CA THR A 92 4.12 21.32 -1.14
C THR A 92 2.84 20.84 -1.84
N GLN A 93 1.89 20.32 -1.08
CA GLN A 93 0.58 19.94 -1.62
C GLN A 93 -0.22 21.18 -2.03
N THR A 94 -1.05 21.03 -3.06
CA THR A 94 -2.14 21.99 -3.34
C THR A 94 -3.30 21.76 -2.35
N GLU A 95 -4.23 22.71 -2.29
CA GLU A 95 -5.45 22.56 -1.47
C GLU A 95 -6.22 21.27 -1.81
N ALA A 96 -6.30 20.91 -3.10
CA ALA A 96 -6.97 19.70 -3.57
C ALA A 96 -6.31 18.41 -3.07
N ALA A 97 -5.00 18.43 -2.78
CA ALA A 97 -4.22 17.29 -2.31
C ALA A 97 -3.92 17.33 -0.80
N ALA A 98 -4.49 18.28 -0.06
CA ALA A 98 -4.21 18.48 1.36
C ALA A 98 -4.81 17.37 2.23
N GLY A 99 -4.03 16.29 2.43
CA GLY A 99 -4.35 15.24 3.38
C GLY A 99 -5.60 14.42 3.09
N VAL A 100 -6.06 14.42 1.86
CA VAL A 100 -7.23 13.63 1.45
C VAL A 100 -6.85 12.16 1.36
N GLY A 101 -7.66 11.30 1.98
CA GLY A 101 -7.46 9.87 1.92
C GLY A 101 -6.24 9.38 2.71
N ASP A 102 -5.30 8.74 2.03
CA ASP A 102 -4.19 8.01 2.66
C ASP A 102 -3.03 8.90 3.13
N ARG A 103 -3.15 10.24 3.04
CA ARG A 103 -2.08 11.19 3.39
C ARG A 103 -0.77 10.87 2.67
N MET A 104 -0.88 10.59 1.37
CA MET A 104 0.19 10.08 0.54
C MET A 104 0.31 10.86 -0.76
N TRP A 105 1.55 11.13 -1.17
CA TRP A 105 1.86 11.88 -2.38
C TRP A 105 3.00 11.21 -3.13
N ILE A 106 2.91 11.24 -4.46
CA ILE A 106 4.01 10.84 -5.34
C ILE A 106 4.80 12.11 -5.70
N ILE A 107 6.08 12.06 -5.41
CA ILE A 107 7.03 13.16 -5.60
C ILE A 107 8.03 12.72 -6.65
N SER A 108 8.21 13.55 -7.67
CA SER A 108 9.27 13.38 -8.67
C SER A 108 10.39 14.37 -8.38
N TRP A 109 11.60 13.85 -8.25
CA TRP A 109 12.82 14.66 -8.15
C TRP A 109 13.72 14.38 -9.34
N GLN A 110 14.02 15.43 -10.11
CA GLN A 110 15.05 15.37 -11.15
C GLN A 110 16.38 15.79 -10.54
N ALA A 111 17.33 14.88 -10.54
CA ALA A 111 18.67 15.12 -10.02
C ALA A 111 19.39 16.23 -10.82
N PRO A 112 20.31 16.99 -10.19
CA PRO A 112 21.08 18.04 -10.83
C PRO A 112 22.04 17.52 -11.90
N ALA A 113 22.81 18.42 -12.49
CA ALA A 113 23.91 18.06 -13.38
C ALA A 113 25.04 17.34 -12.61
N ALA A 114 25.90 16.64 -13.34
CA ALA A 114 27.06 15.98 -12.76
C ALA A 114 27.96 16.96 -11.99
N ASP A 115 28.68 16.43 -11.01
CA ASP A 115 29.59 17.15 -10.13
C ASP A 115 28.90 18.13 -9.15
N ALA A 116 27.58 18.01 -8.94
CA ALA A 116 26.88 18.78 -7.90
C ALA A 116 27.16 18.28 -6.47
N GLY A 117 27.69 17.06 -6.33
CA GLY A 117 28.14 16.50 -5.06
C GLY A 117 27.02 15.93 -4.21
N VAL A 118 26.87 16.44 -2.99
CA VAL A 118 25.85 15.98 -2.04
C VAL A 118 24.59 16.85 -2.18
N VAL A 119 23.43 16.22 -2.32
CA VAL A 119 22.13 16.89 -2.29
C VAL A 119 21.44 16.60 -0.97
N ASP A 120 21.13 17.65 -0.22
CA ASP A 120 20.40 17.59 1.04
C ASP A 120 18.90 17.69 0.79
N PHE A 121 18.14 16.95 1.56
CA PHE A 121 16.68 16.89 1.54
C PHE A 121 16.13 17.23 2.92
N TRP A 122 15.16 18.13 2.96
CA TRP A 122 14.38 18.48 4.14
C TRP A 122 12.90 18.27 3.87
N ILE A 123 12.24 17.50 4.69
CA ILE A 123 10.80 17.21 4.58
C ILE A 123 10.18 17.43 5.95
N THR A 124 9.28 18.40 6.05
CA THR A 124 8.45 18.58 7.24
C THR A 124 7.04 18.11 6.92
N GLY A 125 6.53 17.19 7.70
CA GLY A 125 5.17 16.64 7.60
C GLY A 125 4.30 17.08 8.75
N ASN A 126 3.12 17.60 8.44
CA ASN A 126 2.13 18.07 9.40
C ASN A 126 0.92 17.15 9.44
N SER A 127 0.46 16.80 10.64
CA SER A 127 -0.74 16.02 10.89
C SER A 127 -1.66 16.82 11.81
N VAL A 128 -2.80 17.24 11.28
CA VAL A 128 -3.73 18.16 11.94
C VAL A 128 -5.09 17.49 12.16
N ASN A 129 -5.86 18.01 13.12
CA ASN A 129 -7.24 17.55 13.39
C ASN A 129 -8.25 18.01 12.32
N GLY A 130 -7.89 19.02 11.51
CA GLY A 130 -8.72 19.54 10.41
C GLY A 130 -9.78 20.56 10.84
N ASP A 131 -9.60 21.24 11.96
CA ASP A 131 -10.47 22.30 12.46
C ASP A 131 -10.24 23.66 11.78
N GLN A 132 -9.32 23.71 10.80
CA GLN A 132 -8.96 24.87 9.98
C GLN A 132 -8.16 25.97 10.71
N GLY A 133 -7.62 25.67 11.87
CA GLY A 133 -6.77 26.59 12.62
C GLY A 133 -5.55 25.89 13.22
N PRO A 134 -4.42 26.62 13.39
CA PRO A 134 -3.30 26.05 14.13
C PRO A 134 -3.67 25.86 15.61
N GLY A 135 -3.42 24.69 16.15
CA GLY A 135 -3.78 24.34 17.51
C GLY A 135 -2.76 23.43 18.21
N PRO A 136 -2.80 23.35 19.53
CA PRO A 136 -1.87 22.51 20.30
C PRO A 136 -2.07 21.00 20.05
N GLU A 137 -3.16 20.61 19.45
CA GLU A 137 -3.44 19.23 19.06
C GLU A 137 -2.77 18.85 17.74
N ASP A 138 -2.44 19.84 16.90
CA ASP A 138 -1.72 19.63 15.67
C ASP A 138 -0.29 19.21 15.96
N LYS A 139 0.20 18.29 15.17
CA LYS A 139 1.51 17.70 15.36
C LYS A 139 2.26 17.66 14.04
N TRP A 140 3.56 17.78 14.11
CA TRP A 140 4.43 17.69 12.95
C TRP A 140 5.73 16.96 13.28
N ASN A 141 6.41 16.48 12.26
CA ASN A 141 7.75 15.90 12.39
C ASN A 141 8.57 16.26 11.16
N GLN A 142 9.86 15.92 11.19
CA GLN A 142 10.80 16.26 10.14
C GLN A 142 11.67 15.06 9.78
N LEU A 143 11.89 14.84 8.48
CA LEU A 143 12.83 13.89 7.92
C LEU A 143 13.92 14.65 7.16
N ILE A 144 15.18 14.46 7.56
CA ILE A 144 16.35 15.09 6.92
C ILE A 144 17.30 13.99 6.47
N PHE A 145 17.75 14.04 5.24
CA PHE A 145 18.75 13.12 4.70
C PHE A 145 19.52 13.75 3.55
N ALA A 146 20.59 13.10 3.15
CA ALA A 146 21.43 13.52 2.03
C ALA A 146 21.66 12.35 1.06
N LEU A 147 21.76 12.68 -0.23
CA LEU A 147 22.12 11.74 -1.29
C LEU A 147 23.41 12.20 -1.97
N GLN A 148 24.32 11.27 -2.21
CA GLN A 148 25.53 11.52 -2.96
C GLN A 148 25.34 11.15 -4.43
N GLU A 149 26.11 11.79 -5.29
CA GLU A 149 26.25 11.35 -6.66
C GLU A 149 26.87 9.95 -6.67
N GLY A 150 26.25 9.04 -7.42
CA GLY A 150 26.61 7.63 -7.44
C GLY A 150 27.49 7.25 -8.61
N ASP A 151 28.15 6.11 -8.45
CA ASP A 151 28.75 5.36 -9.53
C ASP A 151 27.81 4.22 -9.97
N GLU A 152 28.15 3.50 -11.05
CA GLU A 152 27.36 2.37 -11.55
C GLU A 152 27.05 1.31 -10.49
N LYS A 153 27.85 1.19 -9.44
CA LYS A 153 27.64 0.20 -8.38
C LYS A 153 26.63 0.66 -7.37
N THR A 154 26.68 1.93 -6.98
CA THR A 154 25.77 2.51 -5.99
C THR A 154 24.38 2.72 -6.56
N THR A 155 24.26 3.10 -7.83
CA THR A 155 22.96 3.24 -8.51
C THR A 155 22.28 1.90 -8.78
N ALA A 156 23.04 0.82 -8.96
CA ALA A 156 22.52 -0.53 -9.08
C ALA A 156 21.94 -1.12 -7.77
N MET A 157 22.12 -0.45 -6.62
CA MET A 157 21.62 -0.95 -5.31
C MET A 157 20.09 -0.88 -5.13
N GLY A 158 19.39 -0.26 -6.08
CA GLY A 158 17.93 -0.10 -6.00
C GLY A 158 17.50 1.06 -5.10
N THR A 159 16.38 0.89 -4.40
CA THR A 159 15.78 1.91 -3.55
C THR A 159 15.66 1.43 -2.10
N ARG A 160 15.41 2.37 -1.20
CA ARG A 160 15.21 2.14 0.24
C ARG A 160 14.09 3.02 0.76
N THR A 161 13.50 2.63 1.90
CA THR A 161 12.58 3.46 2.67
C THR A 161 13.34 4.22 3.74
N LEU A 162 13.09 5.51 3.85
CA LEU A 162 13.53 6.36 4.96
C LEU A 162 12.32 6.74 5.81
N PHE A 163 12.52 6.92 7.10
CA PHE A 163 11.46 7.36 7.99
C PHE A 163 11.96 8.23 9.14
N ALA A 164 11.07 9.09 9.64
CA ALA A 164 11.22 9.79 10.91
C ALA A 164 10.01 9.53 11.79
N GLY A 165 10.22 9.40 13.10
CA GLY A 165 9.18 9.10 14.06
C GLY A 165 9.66 8.12 15.15
N ASP A 166 8.74 7.64 15.99
CA ASP A 166 9.04 6.71 17.09
C ASP A 166 9.32 5.27 16.65
N GLY A 167 9.22 4.99 15.34
CA GLY A 167 9.45 3.67 14.78
C GLY A 167 8.32 2.67 15.02
N ASN A 168 7.24 3.10 15.64
CA ASN A 168 6.04 2.28 15.87
C ASN A 168 5.16 2.20 14.63
N VAL A 169 5.81 2.17 13.46
CA VAL A 169 5.14 2.04 12.17
C VAL A 169 4.74 0.59 11.99
N SER A 170 3.44 0.33 12.04
CA SER A 170 2.94 -0.82 11.29
C SER A 170 3.16 -0.49 9.81
N PRO A 171 3.96 -1.27 9.08
CA PRO A 171 4.08 -1.04 7.65
C PRO A 171 2.68 -0.99 7.05
N PRO A 172 2.40 -0.09 6.10
CA PRO A 172 1.12 -0.09 5.40
C PRO A 172 0.84 -1.52 4.95
N GLU A 173 -0.38 -2.01 5.20
CA GLU A 173 -0.76 -3.33 4.71
C GLU A 173 -0.44 -3.34 3.21
N PRO A 174 0.35 -4.31 2.73
CA PRO A 174 0.67 -4.37 1.30
C PRO A 174 -0.65 -4.34 0.55
N GLU A 175 -0.74 -3.49 -0.46
CA GLU A 175 -1.91 -3.45 -1.33
C GLU A 175 -2.25 -4.88 -1.70
N LYS A 176 -3.48 -5.30 -1.42
CA LYS A 176 -3.96 -6.65 -1.70
C LYS A 176 -4.14 -6.83 -3.21
N THR A 177 -3.07 -6.65 -3.96
CA THR A 177 -2.99 -6.88 -5.42
C THR A 177 -3.00 -8.36 -5.79
N GLY A 178 -3.23 -9.23 -4.84
CA GLY A 178 -3.38 -10.67 -5.03
C GLY A 178 -4.70 -11.18 -4.47
N VAL A 179 -5.34 -12.11 -5.17
CA VAL A 179 -6.44 -12.89 -4.61
C VAL A 179 -5.91 -13.59 -3.36
N ASP A 180 -6.36 -13.18 -2.17
CA ASP A 180 -5.95 -13.81 -0.92
C ASP A 180 -6.51 -15.24 -0.87
N LEU A 181 -5.67 -16.18 -1.29
CA LEU A 181 -6.00 -17.61 -1.32
C LEU A 181 -6.37 -18.15 0.08
N LYS A 182 -5.91 -17.49 1.16
CA LYS A 182 -6.31 -17.86 2.52
C LYS A 182 -7.74 -17.46 2.81
N HIS A 183 -8.17 -16.26 2.39
CA HIS A 183 -9.54 -15.80 2.53
C HIS A 183 -10.50 -16.58 1.61
N MET A 184 -10.12 -16.82 0.36
CA MET A 184 -10.90 -17.69 -0.53
C MET A 184 -11.04 -19.11 0.02
N GLY A 185 -9.97 -19.70 0.53
CA GLY A 185 -10.01 -21.04 1.13
C GLY A 185 -10.83 -21.12 2.42
N ALA A 186 -10.84 -20.07 3.23
CA ALA A 186 -11.62 -20.01 4.47
C ALA A 186 -13.10 -19.75 4.20
N GLU A 187 -13.45 -18.86 3.27
CA GLU A 187 -14.84 -18.62 2.88
C GLU A 187 -15.48 -19.87 2.22
N PHE A 188 -14.73 -20.56 1.36
CA PHE A 188 -15.23 -21.77 0.73
C PHE A 188 -15.44 -22.92 1.73
N ARG A 189 -14.61 -23.01 2.78
CA ARG A 189 -14.78 -23.98 3.85
C ARG A 189 -15.92 -23.67 4.82
N ALA A 190 -16.25 -22.41 4.97
CA ALA A 190 -17.30 -21.96 5.90
C ALA A 190 -18.70 -21.93 5.29
N HIS A 191 -18.84 -22.08 3.97
CA HIS A 191 -20.14 -22.00 3.33
C HIS A 191 -20.92 -23.31 3.52
N VAL A 192 -21.93 -23.28 4.39
CA VAL A 192 -22.82 -24.44 4.70
C VAL A 192 -23.43 -25.03 3.42
N LEU A 193 -23.75 -24.21 2.43
CA LEU A 193 -24.23 -24.64 1.10
C LEU A 193 -23.20 -25.46 0.32
N GLY A 194 -21.92 -25.15 0.43
CA GLY A 194 -20.84 -25.95 -0.19
C GLY A 194 -20.73 -27.34 0.43
N LEU A 195 -20.86 -27.44 1.76
CA LEU A 195 -20.84 -28.70 2.49
C LEU A 195 -22.08 -29.55 2.15
N LEU A 196 -23.26 -28.92 2.06
CA LEU A 196 -24.50 -29.60 1.64
C LEU A 196 -24.40 -30.11 0.20
N GLY A 197 -23.86 -29.31 -0.70
CA GLY A 197 -23.63 -29.69 -2.09
C GLY A 197 -22.67 -30.88 -2.22
N PHE A 198 -21.56 -30.87 -1.48
CA PHE A 198 -20.63 -32.00 -1.43
C PHE A 198 -21.27 -33.26 -0.84
N GLY A 199 -22.06 -33.13 0.23
CA GLY A 199 -22.81 -34.22 0.82
C GLY A 199 -23.84 -34.84 -0.13
N ALA A 200 -24.53 -34.02 -0.91
CA ALA A 200 -25.47 -34.45 -1.92
C ALA A 200 -24.79 -35.28 -3.04
N VAL A 201 -23.64 -34.80 -3.54
CA VAL A 201 -22.84 -35.53 -4.53
C VAL A 201 -22.38 -36.87 -4.00
N LEU A 202 -21.85 -36.92 -2.78
CA LEU A 202 -21.45 -38.18 -2.14
C LEU A 202 -22.63 -39.17 -2.01
N ALA A 203 -23.80 -38.68 -1.60
CA ALA A 203 -25.00 -39.49 -1.48
C ALA A 203 -25.41 -40.10 -2.83
N VAL A 204 -25.38 -39.31 -3.90
CA VAL A 204 -25.69 -39.78 -5.26
C VAL A 204 -24.69 -40.84 -5.74
N VAL A 205 -23.39 -40.61 -5.53
CA VAL A 205 -22.34 -41.58 -5.92
C VAL A 205 -22.47 -42.89 -5.16
N LEU A 206 -22.69 -42.82 -3.84
CA LEU A 206 -22.88 -44.04 -3.02
C LEU A 206 -24.16 -44.81 -3.41
N PHE A 207 -25.25 -44.07 -3.66
CA PHE A 207 -26.50 -44.69 -4.09
C PHE A 207 -26.35 -45.32 -5.47
N ALA A 208 -25.71 -44.66 -6.42
CA ALA A 208 -25.42 -45.21 -7.74
C ALA A 208 -24.52 -46.45 -7.64
N GLY A 209 -23.49 -46.43 -6.81
CA GLY A 209 -22.59 -47.57 -6.56
C GLY A 209 -23.34 -48.77 -5.95
N LEU A 210 -24.20 -48.54 -4.96
CA LEU A 210 -25.05 -49.58 -4.39
C LEU A 210 -26.04 -50.16 -5.41
N MET A 211 -26.68 -49.28 -6.19
CA MET A 211 -27.60 -49.72 -7.25
C MET A 211 -26.89 -50.61 -8.29
N LEU A 212 -25.71 -50.17 -8.75
CA LEU A 212 -24.90 -50.97 -9.68
C LEU A 212 -24.49 -52.31 -9.08
N ARG A 213 -24.04 -52.34 -7.83
CA ARG A 213 -23.63 -53.54 -7.14
C ARG A 213 -24.81 -54.54 -6.99
N TYR A 214 -25.95 -54.07 -6.52
CA TYR A 214 -27.12 -54.93 -6.34
C TYR A 214 -27.82 -55.32 -7.64
N SER A 215 -27.81 -54.43 -8.65
CA SER A 215 -28.42 -54.72 -9.95
C SER A 215 -27.61 -55.71 -10.80
N PHE A 216 -26.28 -55.71 -10.63
CA PHE A 216 -25.38 -56.56 -11.42
C PHE A 216 -24.78 -57.72 -10.60
N SER A 217 -25.09 -57.84 -9.30
CA SER A 217 -24.57 -58.95 -8.48
C SER A 217 -25.18 -60.28 -8.89
N SER A 218 -24.32 -61.24 -9.14
CA SER A 218 -24.74 -62.60 -9.48
C SER A 218 -25.36 -63.40 -8.31
N SER A 219 -25.23 -62.88 -7.07
CA SER A 219 -25.74 -63.53 -5.86
C SER A 219 -27.19 -63.16 -5.55
N TYR A 220 -27.80 -62.25 -6.26
CA TYR A 220 -29.18 -61.85 -5.99
C TYR A 220 -30.18 -62.77 -6.71
N GLN A 221 -30.61 -63.76 -6.00
CA GLN A 221 -31.65 -64.74 -6.50
C GLN A 221 -33.00 -63.98 -6.57
N GLY A 222 -33.50 -63.69 -7.74
CA GLY A 222 -34.83 -63.12 -7.95
C GLY A 222 -34.99 -61.89 -8.77
N ARG A 223 -33.91 -61.16 -9.09
CA ARG A 223 -33.98 -60.03 -10.03
C ARG A 223 -33.27 -60.35 -11.33
N SER A 224 -34.03 -60.50 -12.39
CA SER A 224 -33.49 -60.52 -13.75
C SER A 224 -33.13 -59.09 -14.17
N ASN A 225 -31.84 -58.78 -14.34
CA ASN A 225 -31.42 -57.58 -15.04
C ASN A 225 -31.16 -57.94 -16.52
N GLN A 226 -31.11 -56.90 -17.37
CA GLN A 226 -30.94 -57.12 -18.81
C GLN A 226 -29.66 -57.88 -19.19
N LEU A 227 -28.59 -57.77 -18.41
CA LEU A 227 -27.34 -58.50 -18.64
C LEU A 227 -27.49 -60.01 -18.30
N ARG A 228 -28.25 -60.35 -17.26
CA ARG A 228 -28.52 -61.71 -16.87
C ARG A 228 -29.41 -62.42 -17.89
N LEU A 229 -30.38 -61.71 -18.42
CA LEU A 229 -31.23 -62.24 -19.50
C LEU A 229 -30.43 -62.55 -20.77
N ARG A 230 -29.53 -61.64 -21.17
CA ARG A 230 -28.64 -61.86 -22.33
C ARG A 230 -27.72 -63.07 -22.13
N TYR A 231 -27.17 -63.26 -20.92
CA TYR A 231 -26.27 -64.39 -20.63
C TYR A 231 -27.03 -65.73 -20.56
N LYS A 232 -28.24 -65.77 -20.05
CA LYS A 232 -29.08 -66.98 -20.06
C LYS A 232 -29.56 -67.38 -21.46
N ILE A 233 -29.86 -66.42 -22.30
CA ILE A 233 -30.26 -66.63 -23.68
C ILE A 233 -29.08 -67.22 -24.49
N ARG A 234 -27.87 -66.70 -24.27
CA ARG A 234 -26.67 -67.22 -24.94
C ARG A 234 -26.32 -68.65 -24.56
N ARG A 235 -26.48 -69.04 -23.31
CA ARG A 235 -26.27 -70.46 -22.87
C ARG A 235 -27.31 -71.43 -23.37
N ARG A 236 -28.52 -71.00 -23.72
CA ARG A 236 -29.57 -71.86 -24.28
C ARG A 236 -29.41 -72.06 -25.77
N GLY A 237 -28.66 -71.20 -26.45
CA GLY A 237 -28.42 -71.40 -27.87
C GLY A 237 -27.22 -72.30 -28.18
N ASP A 238 -26.42 -72.68 -27.20
CA ASP A 238 -25.23 -73.53 -27.35
C ASP A 238 -25.48 -75.02 -26.91
N GLN A 239 -26.78 -75.47 -26.88
CA GLN A 239 -27.15 -76.86 -26.68
C GLN A 239 -27.83 -77.43 -27.91
#